data_405c77c781d453d2ef8db3ca2f5d8fda
#
_entry.id   405c77c781d453d2ef8db3ca2f5d8fda
#
_cell.length_a   1.000
_cell.length_b   1.000
_cell.length_c   1.000
_cell.angle_alpha   90.00
_cell.angle_beta   90.00
_cell.angle_gamma   90.00
#
_symmetry.space_group_name_H-M   'P 1'
#
loop_
_entity.id
_entity.type
_entity.pdbx_description
1 polymer ?
#
loop_
_entity_poly.entity_id
_entity_poly.type
_entity_poly.pdbx_seq_one_letter_code
_entity_poly.pdbx_strand_id
1 'polypeptide(L)'
;QLLEWREELPEKMPGMSHISHLYASYPSAQINWRDTPELMKAVRRSIDIRVENGTDGGGWPLAWRICQYARLLDSETLGRAVSKMISQATDSFLNGRRIFQIDGNLGAVAGIAEALLQSHTGIIHLLPALPPQWPEGEVNGMCARGNVTVDMAWRDGRLTMARLRPHKDGPLQVRAEVPLTVLEDGAPIQTIQTPYGIQFDTCGGKEYCVC
;
A
#
# COMPACT_ATOMS: atom_id res chain seq x y z
N GLN A 1 3.52 -7.30 -20.02
CA GLN A 1 2.36 -7.61 -19.16
C GLN A 1 2.50 -8.99 -18.50
N LEU A 2 1.75 -9.25 -17.45
CA LEU A 2 1.48 -10.60 -16.98
C LEU A 2 0.37 -11.20 -17.82
N LEU A 3 0.54 -12.47 -18.20
CA LEU A 3 -0.49 -13.18 -18.95
C LEU A 3 -1.57 -13.70 -18.00
N GLU A 4 -2.82 -13.63 -18.43
CA GLU A 4 -3.94 -14.24 -17.70
C GLU A 4 -3.96 -15.76 -17.85
N TRP A 5 -3.47 -16.24 -18.97
CA TRP A 5 -3.41 -17.67 -19.33
C TRP A 5 -1.97 -18.14 -19.47
N ARG A 6 -1.76 -19.44 -19.43
CA ARG A 6 -0.44 -20.06 -19.61
C ARG A 6 0.21 -19.73 -20.96
N GLU A 7 -0.62 -19.48 -21.97
CA GLU A 7 -0.20 -19.15 -23.32
C GLU A 7 -0.67 -17.73 -23.66
N GLU A 8 0.04 -17.07 -24.57
CA GLU A 8 -0.36 -15.76 -25.07
C GLU A 8 -1.54 -15.93 -26.04
N LEU A 9 -2.74 -15.70 -25.53
CA LEU A 9 -3.97 -15.77 -26.30
C LEU A 9 -4.50 -14.35 -26.55
N PRO A 10 -5.14 -14.11 -27.72
CA PRO A 10 -5.79 -12.83 -27.99
C PRO A 10 -6.90 -12.57 -26.97
N GLU A 11 -6.81 -11.45 -26.27
CA GLU A 11 -7.84 -11.03 -25.32
C GLU A 11 -9.06 -10.49 -26.09
N LYS A 12 -10.22 -11.13 -25.92
CA LYS A 12 -11.49 -10.67 -26.53
C LYS A 12 -12.02 -9.36 -25.94
N MET A 13 -11.68 -9.09 -24.69
CA MET A 13 -12.11 -7.90 -23.95
C MET A 13 -10.92 -7.32 -23.14
N PRO A 14 -9.99 -6.63 -23.81
CA PRO A 14 -8.80 -6.11 -23.13
C PRO A 14 -9.09 -5.09 -22.04
N GLY A 15 -10.30 -4.45 -22.05
CA GLY A 15 -10.81 -3.60 -20.99
C GLY A 15 -11.62 -4.33 -19.92
N MET A 16 -11.48 -5.66 -19.79
CA MET A 16 -12.20 -6.43 -18.76
C MET A 16 -11.85 -5.93 -17.36
N SER A 17 -12.89 -5.81 -16.51
CA SER A 17 -12.72 -5.32 -15.12
C SER A 17 -11.94 -6.28 -14.22
N HIS A 18 -11.98 -7.56 -14.54
CA HIS A 18 -11.31 -8.60 -13.77
C HIS A 18 -9.80 -8.60 -14.03
N ILE A 19 -9.02 -8.61 -12.95
CA ILE A 19 -7.56 -8.61 -12.95
C ILE A 19 -7.00 -9.76 -12.09
N SER A 20 -7.66 -10.92 -12.12
CA SER A 20 -7.36 -12.07 -11.27
C SER A 20 -5.92 -12.58 -11.41
N HIS A 21 -5.33 -12.43 -12.59
CA HIS A 21 -3.93 -12.77 -12.86
C HIS A 21 -2.93 -11.86 -12.10
N LEU A 22 -3.38 -10.71 -11.56
CA LEU A 22 -2.58 -9.83 -10.72
C LEU A 22 -2.67 -10.18 -9.22
N TYR A 23 -3.34 -11.28 -8.85
CA TYR A 23 -3.41 -11.76 -7.47
C TYR A 23 -2.03 -11.90 -6.82
N ALA A 24 -1.02 -12.31 -7.59
CA ALA A 24 0.34 -12.50 -7.12
C ALA A 24 0.99 -11.21 -6.55
N SER A 25 0.55 -10.02 -7.00
CA SER A 25 1.00 -8.73 -6.47
C SER A 25 0.11 -8.19 -5.35
N TYR A 26 -1.22 -8.39 -5.46
CA TYR A 26 -2.18 -8.08 -4.42
C TYR A 26 -3.44 -8.97 -4.56
N PRO A 27 -3.90 -9.60 -3.48
CA PRO A 27 -3.46 -9.49 -2.08
C PRO A 27 -2.23 -10.32 -1.68
N SER A 28 -1.71 -11.17 -2.57
CA SER A 28 -0.46 -11.91 -2.32
C SER A 28 0.75 -10.96 -2.27
N ALA A 29 1.91 -11.50 -1.98
CA ALA A 29 3.19 -10.82 -1.97
C ALA A 29 4.25 -11.54 -2.84
N GLN A 30 3.84 -12.45 -3.70
CA GLN A 30 4.74 -13.22 -4.57
C GLN A 30 5.45 -12.32 -5.61
N ILE A 31 4.72 -11.30 -6.08
CA ILE A 31 5.28 -10.25 -6.92
C ILE A 31 5.29 -8.97 -6.10
N ASN A 32 6.48 -8.40 -5.90
CA ASN A 32 6.67 -7.22 -5.08
C ASN A 32 7.86 -6.37 -5.54
N TRP A 33 7.90 -5.13 -5.08
CA TRP A 33 8.91 -4.14 -5.47
C TRP A 33 10.34 -4.52 -5.05
N ARG A 34 10.51 -5.34 -4.00
CA ARG A 34 11.80 -5.73 -3.46
C ARG A 34 12.42 -6.91 -4.22
N ASP A 35 11.65 -7.99 -4.34
CA ASP A 35 12.19 -9.28 -4.78
C ASP A 35 12.01 -9.50 -6.28
N THR A 36 10.98 -8.88 -6.89
CA THR A 36 10.60 -9.09 -8.28
C THR A 36 10.26 -7.80 -9.01
N PRO A 37 11.14 -6.77 -9.00
CA PRO A 37 10.83 -5.45 -9.55
C PRO A 37 10.46 -5.47 -11.04
N GLU A 38 11.03 -6.39 -11.83
CA GLU A 38 10.68 -6.51 -13.26
C GLU A 38 9.26 -7.05 -13.46
N LEU A 39 8.80 -7.96 -12.59
CA LEU A 39 7.41 -8.41 -12.63
C LEU A 39 6.44 -7.31 -12.18
N MET A 40 6.85 -6.41 -11.30
CA MET A 40 6.04 -5.22 -10.96
C MET A 40 5.82 -4.30 -12.17
N LYS A 41 6.81 -4.17 -13.06
CA LYS A 41 6.62 -3.47 -14.35
C LYS A 41 5.59 -4.17 -15.23
N ALA A 42 5.59 -5.49 -15.22
CA ALA A 42 4.60 -6.27 -15.97
C ALA A 42 3.19 -6.16 -15.36
N VAL A 43 3.07 -6.10 -14.02
CA VAL A 43 1.81 -5.77 -13.31
C VAL A 43 1.30 -4.41 -13.77
N ARG A 44 2.15 -3.40 -13.76
CA ARG A 44 1.80 -2.05 -14.21
C ARG A 44 1.27 -2.08 -15.64
N ARG A 45 1.98 -2.71 -16.56
CA ARG A 45 1.55 -2.79 -17.97
C ARG A 45 0.20 -3.49 -18.13
N SER A 46 -0.06 -4.56 -17.34
CA SER A 46 -1.36 -5.23 -17.37
C SER A 46 -2.51 -4.29 -16.93
N ILE A 47 -2.29 -3.47 -15.91
CA ILE A 47 -3.28 -2.49 -15.46
C ILE A 47 -3.49 -1.41 -16.52
N ASP A 48 -2.42 -0.88 -17.10
CA ASP A 48 -2.48 0.17 -18.12
C ASP A 48 -3.29 -0.30 -19.34
N ILE A 49 -3.08 -1.53 -19.81
CA ILE A 49 -3.86 -2.11 -20.92
C ILE A 49 -5.35 -2.15 -20.56
N ARG A 50 -5.72 -2.57 -19.34
CA ARG A 50 -7.11 -2.58 -18.89
C ARG A 50 -7.72 -1.18 -18.92
N VAL A 51 -7.01 -0.19 -18.40
CA VAL A 51 -7.45 1.20 -18.34
C VAL A 51 -7.55 1.82 -19.74
N GLU A 52 -6.54 1.65 -20.59
CA GLU A 52 -6.50 2.12 -21.98
C GLU A 52 -7.70 1.60 -22.80
N ASN A 53 -8.21 0.42 -22.47
CA ASN A 53 -9.33 -0.23 -23.14
C ASN A 53 -10.68 -0.10 -22.42
N GLY A 54 -10.81 0.86 -21.50
CA GLY A 54 -12.09 1.28 -20.93
C GLY A 54 -12.45 0.70 -19.57
N THR A 55 -11.57 0.00 -18.88
CA THR A 55 -11.76 -0.41 -17.48
C THR A 55 -11.66 0.80 -16.53
N ASP A 56 -12.48 1.81 -16.71
CA ASP A 56 -12.45 3.01 -15.87
C ASP A 56 -13.70 3.14 -14.98
N GLY A 57 -14.37 2.02 -14.70
CA GLY A 57 -15.53 1.96 -13.82
C GLY A 57 -15.21 2.24 -12.35
N GLY A 58 -16.24 2.50 -11.55
CA GLY A 58 -16.20 2.54 -10.10
C GLY A 58 -16.38 1.15 -9.49
N GLY A 59 -16.68 1.12 -8.20
CA GLY A 59 -16.92 -0.11 -7.47
C GLY A 59 -15.68 -0.95 -7.22
N TRP A 60 -15.87 -2.26 -7.06
CA TRP A 60 -14.79 -3.19 -6.76
C TRP A 60 -13.63 -3.18 -7.78
N PRO A 61 -13.84 -2.96 -9.10
CA PRO A 61 -12.72 -2.89 -10.04
C PRO A 61 -11.78 -1.71 -9.75
N LEU A 62 -12.34 -0.57 -9.38
CA LEU A 62 -11.54 0.60 -9.00
C LEU A 62 -10.85 0.38 -7.66
N ALA A 63 -11.54 -0.20 -6.68
CA ALA A 63 -10.97 -0.53 -5.38
C ALA A 63 -9.78 -1.49 -5.50
N TRP A 64 -9.88 -2.54 -6.33
CA TRP A 64 -8.77 -3.45 -6.56
C TRP A 64 -7.58 -2.76 -7.22
N ARG A 65 -7.83 -1.85 -8.17
CA ARG A 65 -6.75 -1.04 -8.77
C ARG A 65 -6.11 -0.09 -7.77
N ILE A 66 -6.87 0.49 -6.83
CA ILE A 66 -6.30 1.30 -5.73
C ILE A 66 -5.28 0.47 -4.94
N CYS A 67 -5.62 -0.77 -4.58
CA CYS A 67 -4.69 -1.69 -3.92
C CYS A 67 -3.45 -1.98 -4.77
N GLN A 68 -3.61 -2.18 -6.07
CA GLN A 68 -2.50 -2.42 -6.99
C GLN A 68 -1.59 -1.18 -7.13
N TYR A 69 -2.17 0.03 -7.22
CA TYR A 69 -1.38 1.27 -7.28
C TYR A 69 -0.59 1.50 -6.00
N ALA A 70 -1.16 1.15 -4.84
CA ALA A 70 -0.42 1.18 -3.58
C ALA A 70 0.80 0.25 -3.62
N ARG A 71 0.64 -0.99 -4.11
CA ARG A 71 1.74 -1.97 -4.26
C ARG A 71 2.77 -1.57 -5.31
N LEU A 72 2.36 -0.82 -6.33
CA LEU A 72 3.23 -0.21 -7.34
C LEU A 72 3.94 1.05 -6.84
N LEU A 73 3.65 1.51 -5.63
CA LEU A 73 4.16 2.77 -5.05
C LEU A 73 3.81 4.00 -5.91
N ASP A 74 2.69 3.94 -6.64
CA ASP A 74 2.21 5.01 -7.51
C ASP A 74 1.22 5.90 -6.76
N SER A 75 1.75 6.81 -5.97
CA SER A 75 0.99 7.74 -5.12
C SER A 75 0.05 8.65 -5.92
N GLU A 76 0.49 9.11 -7.09
CA GLU A 76 -0.27 10.02 -7.94
C GLU A 76 -1.53 9.37 -8.52
N THR A 77 -1.36 8.19 -9.14
CA THR A 77 -2.48 7.46 -9.75
C THR A 77 -3.42 6.93 -8.66
N LEU A 78 -2.86 6.48 -7.53
CA LEU A 78 -3.63 6.08 -6.36
C LEU A 78 -4.50 7.24 -5.86
N GLY A 79 -3.93 8.43 -5.68
CA GLY A 79 -4.67 9.61 -5.20
C GLY A 79 -5.84 9.97 -6.13
N ARG A 80 -5.63 9.95 -7.44
CA ARG A 80 -6.70 10.16 -8.43
C ARG A 80 -7.79 9.08 -8.34
N ALA A 81 -7.38 7.83 -8.17
CA ALA A 81 -8.31 6.70 -8.08
C ALA A 81 -9.16 6.77 -6.80
N VAL A 82 -8.56 7.12 -5.66
CA VAL A 82 -9.29 7.34 -4.39
C VAL A 82 -10.26 8.51 -4.51
N SER A 83 -9.82 9.66 -5.06
CA SER A 83 -10.68 10.81 -5.27
C SER A 83 -11.87 10.47 -6.16
N LYS A 84 -11.65 9.68 -7.22
CA LYS A 84 -12.73 9.16 -8.08
C LYS A 84 -13.67 8.25 -7.31
N MET A 85 -13.16 7.36 -6.47
CA MET A 85 -13.99 6.47 -5.64
C MET A 85 -14.90 7.27 -4.71
N ILE A 86 -14.35 8.29 -4.03
CA ILE A 86 -15.10 9.16 -3.14
C ILE A 86 -16.16 9.95 -3.90
N SER A 87 -15.84 10.51 -5.07
CA SER A 87 -16.79 11.27 -5.89
C SER A 87 -17.98 10.44 -6.42
N GLN A 88 -17.86 9.14 -6.39
CA GLN A 88 -18.90 8.18 -6.78
C GLN A 88 -19.69 7.61 -5.60
N ALA A 89 -19.31 7.94 -4.37
CA ALA A 89 -20.01 7.51 -3.18
C ALA A 89 -21.37 8.22 -3.05
N THR A 90 -22.31 7.55 -2.41
CA THR A 90 -23.59 8.14 -1.98
C THR A 90 -23.39 9.02 -0.76
N ASP A 91 -24.42 9.76 -0.34
CA ASP A 91 -24.42 10.54 0.90
C ASP A 91 -24.17 9.70 2.15
N SER A 92 -24.38 8.39 2.08
CA SER A 92 -24.06 7.42 3.15
C SER A 92 -22.65 6.83 3.01
N PHE A 93 -21.80 7.39 2.17
CA PHE A 93 -20.46 6.89 1.85
C PHE A 93 -20.43 5.47 1.25
N LEU A 94 -21.57 4.98 0.77
CA LEU A 94 -21.63 3.68 0.12
C LEU A 94 -21.25 3.82 -1.35
N ASN A 95 -20.40 2.91 -1.82
CA ASN A 95 -20.01 2.88 -3.21
C ASN A 95 -21.15 2.32 -4.09
N GLY A 96 -21.48 3.04 -5.14
CA GLY A 96 -22.39 2.53 -6.16
C GLY A 96 -23.25 3.57 -6.85
N ARG A 97 -22.93 3.88 -8.08
CA ARG A 97 -23.76 4.74 -8.94
C ARG A 97 -25.07 4.07 -9.38
N ARG A 98 -25.06 2.76 -9.55
CA ARG A 98 -26.20 1.96 -10.02
C ARG A 98 -26.49 0.76 -9.14
N ILE A 99 -25.44 0.05 -8.72
CA ILE A 99 -25.51 -1.14 -7.90
C ILE A 99 -24.52 -0.97 -6.77
N PHE A 100 -25.01 -1.09 -5.54
CA PHE A 100 -24.15 -1.11 -4.35
C PHE A 100 -23.25 -2.34 -4.36
N GLN A 101 -21.97 -2.12 -4.11
CA GLN A 101 -20.95 -3.16 -4.05
C GLN A 101 -20.11 -2.95 -2.80
N ILE A 102 -20.37 -3.70 -1.75
CA ILE A 102 -19.65 -3.59 -0.47
C ILE A 102 -18.15 -3.86 -0.62
N ASP A 103 -17.78 -4.74 -1.52
CA ASP A 103 -16.40 -5.04 -1.87
C ASP A 103 -15.63 -3.81 -2.42
N GLY A 104 -16.34 -2.90 -3.09
CA GLY A 104 -15.78 -1.60 -3.48
C GLY A 104 -15.41 -0.75 -2.27
N ASN A 105 -16.27 -0.68 -1.25
CA ASN A 105 -15.98 0.03 -0.01
C ASN A 105 -14.81 -0.59 0.75
N LEU A 106 -14.88 -1.90 1.01
CA LEU A 106 -13.87 -2.61 1.79
C LEU A 106 -12.50 -2.61 1.08
N GLY A 107 -12.49 -2.82 -0.24
CA GLY A 107 -11.28 -2.79 -1.04
C GLY A 107 -10.66 -1.39 -1.12
N ALA A 108 -11.46 -0.31 -1.17
CA ALA A 108 -10.94 1.05 -1.14
C ALA A 108 -10.24 1.36 0.18
N VAL A 109 -10.83 0.95 1.32
CA VAL A 109 -10.21 1.10 2.64
C VAL A 109 -8.90 0.31 2.72
N ALA A 110 -8.89 -0.93 2.22
CA ALA A 110 -7.67 -1.74 2.16
C ALA A 110 -6.57 -1.06 1.32
N GLY A 111 -6.92 -0.49 0.17
CA GLY A 111 -5.97 0.23 -0.67
C GLY A 111 -5.44 1.51 -0.04
N ILE A 112 -6.27 2.26 0.72
CA ILE A 112 -5.84 3.40 1.52
C ILE A 112 -4.87 2.96 2.62
N ALA A 113 -5.17 1.87 3.31
CA ALA A 113 -4.27 1.32 4.32
C ALA A 113 -2.92 0.91 3.72
N GLU A 114 -2.91 0.26 2.55
CA GLU A 114 -1.68 -0.08 1.81
C GLU A 114 -0.90 1.15 1.32
N ALA A 115 -1.58 2.28 1.06
CA ALA A 115 -0.91 3.54 0.71
C ALA A 115 -0.13 4.13 1.89
N LEU A 116 -0.63 3.92 3.12
CA LEU A 116 -0.06 4.46 4.35
C LEU A 116 0.95 3.51 5.00
N LEU A 117 0.69 2.19 4.96
CA LEU A 117 1.52 1.19 5.64
C LEU A 117 1.57 -0.11 4.84
N GLN A 118 2.76 -0.55 4.48
CA GLN A 118 2.99 -1.88 3.94
C GLN A 118 3.95 -2.68 4.81
N SER A 119 3.71 -3.98 4.90
CA SER A 119 4.59 -4.90 5.63
C SER A 119 4.67 -6.29 4.99
N HIS A 120 4.15 -6.43 3.77
CA HIS A 120 4.05 -7.70 3.06
C HIS A 120 5.40 -8.29 2.63
N THR A 121 6.44 -7.47 2.54
CA THR A 121 7.81 -7.89 2.22
C THR A 121 8.66 -8.22 3.45
N GLY A 122 8.08 -8.19 4.66
CA GLY A 122 8.82 -8.33 5.91
C GLY A 122 9.48 -7.02 6.39
N ILE A 123 9.28 -5.92 5.66
CA ILE A 123 9.75 -4.58 5.99
C ILE A 123 8.54 -3.72 6.33
N ILE A 124 8.55 -3.00 7.43
CA ILE A 124 7.54 -1.99 7.75
C ILE A 124 7.86 -0.76 6.91
N HIS A 125 7.12 -0.58 5.82
CA HIS A 125 7.27 0.55 4.91
C HIS A 125 6.24 1.61 5.25
N LEU A 126 6.71 2.73 5.79
CA LEU A 126 5.89 3.86 6.23
C LEU A 126 5.65 4.80 5.04
N LEU A 127 4.41 5.17 4.81
CA LEU A 127 3.93 6.06 3.75
C LEU A 127 4.41 5.66 2.33
N PRO A 128 4.35 4.37 1.94
CA PRO A 128 4.95 3.88 0.70
C PRO A 128 4.35 4.49 -0.56
N ALA A 129 3.09 4.93 -0.52
CA ALA A 129 2.39 5.49 -1.67
C ALA A 129 1.45 6.62 -1.24
N LEU A 130 1.94 7.52 -0.38
CA LEU A 130 1.16 8.65 0.13
C LEU A 130 0.73 9.57 -1.01
N PRO A 131 -0.59 9.76 -1.25
CA PRO A 131 -1.07 10.66 -2.29
C PRO A 131 -0.67 12.12 -2.05
N PRO A 132 -0.30 12.87 -3.11
CA PRO A 132 0.00 14.30 -2.98
C PRO A 132 -1.18 15.14 -2.43
N GLN A 133 -2.40 14.63 -2.55
CA GLN A 133 -3.62 15.24 -2.03
C GLN A 133 -3.71 15.19 -0.50
N TRP A 134 -2.85 14.41 0.16
CA TRP A 134 -2.78 14.28 1.61
C TRP A 134 -1.46 14.85 2.14
N PRO A 135 -1.26 16.19 2.06
CA PRO A 135 0.02 16.80 2.41
C PRO A 135 0.35 16.67 3.89
N GLU A 136 -0.67 16.56 4.75
CA GLU A 136 -0.53 16.36 6.18
C GLU A 136 -1.59 15.41 6.71
N GLY A 137 -1.30 14.74 7.80
CA GLY A 137 -2.23 13.83 8.46
C GLY A 137 -1.57 12.99 9.54
N GLU A 138 -2.42 12.20 10.17
CA GLU A 138 -2.03 11.20 11.15
C GLU A 138 -2.92 9.96 11.06
N VAL A 139 -2.38 8.83 11.45
CA VAL A 139 -3.13 7.58 11.60
C VAL A 139 -2.58 6.82 12.79
N ASN A 140 -3.49 6.23 13.58
CA ASN A 140 -3.14 5.54 14.80
C ASN A 140 -3.69 4.11 14.79
N GLY A 141 -2.96 3.18 15.40
CA GLY A 141 -3.40 1.80 15.62
C GLY A 141 -3.35 0.90 14.39
N MET A 142 -2.61 1.25 13.35
CA MET A 142 -2.41 0.34 12.22
C MET A 142 -1.61 -0.89 12.63
N CYS A 143 -1.95 -2.04 12.04
CA CYS A 143 -1.28 -3.30 12.35
C CYS A 143 -0.35 -3.71 11.21
N ALA A 144 0.95 -3.82 11.51
CA ALA A 144 1.95 -4.38 10.60
C ALA A 144 2.17 -5.86 10.88
N ARG A 145 2.59 -6.60 9.85
CA ARG A 145 3.06 -7.98 10.00
C ARG A 145 4.25 -8.03 10.97
N GLY A 146 4.36 -9.11 11.70
CA GLY A 146 5.34 -9.21 12.80
C GLY A 146 4.74 -8.85 14.16
N ASN A 147 3.42 -8.60 14.22
CA ASN A 147 2.69 -8.23 15.44
C ASN A 147 3.17 -6.88 16.00
N VAL A 148 3.14 -5.85 15.17
CA VAL A 148 3.54 -4.48 15.52
C VAL A 148 2.38 -3.54 15.30
N THR A 149 2.04 -2.75 16.32
CA THR A 149 1.10 -1.63 16.18
C THR A 149 1.88 -0.38 15.78
N VAL A 150 1.36 0.37 14.82
CA VAL A 150 2.00 1.53 14.22
C VAL A 150 1.08 2.73 14.28
N ASP A 151 1.56 3.82 14.88
CA ASP A 151 0.99 5.15 14.70
C ASP A 151 1.96 5.97 13.86
N MET A 152 1.47 6.86 13.03
CA MET A 152 2.33 7.75 12.26
C MET A 152 1.66 9.09 11.99
N ALA A 153 2.50 10.12 11.85
CA ALA A 153 2.09 11.45 11.43
C ALA A 153 3.03 11.94 10.31
N TRP A 154 2.48 12.77 9.43
CA TRP A 154 3.25 13.35 8.34
C TRP A 154 2.83 14.79 8.09
N ARG A 155 3.76 15.58 7.53
CA ARG A 155 3.56 16.95 7.10
C ARG A 155 4.37 17.23 5.83
N ASP A 156 3.83 18.05 4.94
CA ASP A 156 4.43 18.37 3.65
C ASP A 156 4.78 17.11 2.83
N GLY A 157 3.90 16.08 2.91
CA GLY A 157 4.07 14.81 2.24
C GLY A 157 5.19 13.93 2.79
N ARG A 158 5.75 14.25 3.97
CA ARG A 158 6.89 13.53 4.58
C ARG A 158 6.57 13.04 5.98
N LEU A 159 7.03 11.83 6.28
CA LEU A 159 6.94 11.30 7.64
C LEU A 159 7.63 12.27 8.62
N THR A 160 6.91 12.66 9.66
CA THR A 160 7.47 13.46 10.78
C THR A 160 7.74 12.60 12.00
N MET A 161 6.93 11.56 12.21
CA MET A 161 7.08 10.64 13.34
C MET A 161 6.31 9.36 13.07
N ALA A 162 6.86 8.23 13.50
CA ALA A 162 6.09 7.01 13.70
C ALA A 162 6.40 6.41 15.08
N ARG A 163 5.38 5.81 15.71
CA ARG A 163 5.52 5.01 16.94
C ARG A 163 5.28 3.55 16.59
N LEU A 164 6.25 2.73 16.90
CA LEU A 164 6.19 1.29 16.69
C LEU A 164 6.08 0.60 18.05
N ARG A 165 5.03 -0.18 18.23
CA ARG A 165 4.80 -0.99 19.44
C ARG A 165 4.80 -2.47 19.07
N PRO A 166 5.97 -3.12 19.07
CA PRO A 166 6.05 -4.56 18.89
C PRO A 166 5.44 -5.29 20.08
N HIS A 167 4.68 -6.36 19.83
CA HIS A 167 4.07 -7.20 20.86
C HIS A 167 4.90 -8.46 21.14
N LYS A 168 6.05 -8.62 20.51
CA LYS A 168 7.02 -9.70 20.73
C LYS A 168 8.44 -9.20 20.45
N ASP A 169 9.41 -9.87 21.06
CA ASP A 169 10.83 -9.62 20.80
C ASP A 169 11.20 -10.00 19.36
N GLY A 170 12.20 -9.31 18.84
CA GLY A 170 12.83 -9.66 17.56
C GLY A 170 13.25 -8.46 16.74
N PRO A 171 13.95 -8.70 15.63
CA PRO A 171 14.38 -7.64 14.75
C PRO A 171 13.20 -7.05 13.97
N LEU A 172 13.18 -5.73 13.85
CA LEU A 172 12.31 -5.01 12.92
C LEU A 172 13.17 -4.34 11.86
N GLN A 173 12.68 -4.39 10.62
CA GLN A 173 13.21 -3.59 9.53
C GLN A 173 12.17 -2.54 9.13
N VAL A 174 12.62 -1.27 9.07
CA VAL A 174 11.73 -0.12 8.81
C VAL A 174 12.28 0.69 7.66
N ARG A 175 11.38 1.17 6.82
CA ARG A 175 11.68 2.02 5.65
C ARG A 175 10.74 3.21 5.59
N ALA A 176 11.25 4.36 5.18
CA ALA A 176 10.49 5.52 4.69
C ALA A 176 11.32 6.24 3.62
N GLU A 177 10.72 7.23 2.95
CA GLU A 177 11.40 8.06 1.95
C GLU A 177 12.33 9.13 2.58
N VAL A 178 12.33 9.24 3.90
CA VAL A 178 13.22 10.14 4.68
C VAL A 178 14.25 9.34 5.46
N PRO A 179 15.42 9.91 5.78
CA PRO A 179 16.34 9.30 6.72
C PRO A 179 15.65 9.06 8.07
N LEU A 180 15.95 7.91 8.70
CA LEU A 180 15.27 7.50 9.93
C LEU A 180 16.26 7.42 11.09
N THR A 181 15.84 7.96 12.25
CA THR A 181 16.47 7.74 13.55
C THR A 181 15.47 7.01 14.43
N VAL A 182 15.94 6.02 15.20
CA VAL A 182 15.10 5.27 16.15
C VAL A 182 15.44 5.67 17.57
N LEU A 183 14.43 6.01 18.33
CA LEU A 183 14.55 6.38 19.74
C LEU A 183 13.78 5.35 20.60
N GLU A 184 14.40 4.91 21.67
CA GLU A 184 13.79 4.19 22.79
C GLU A 184 13.88 5.06 24.04
N ASP A 185 12.78 5.32 24.71
CA ASP A 185 12.70 6.20 25.88
C ASP A 185 13.33 7.60 25.64
N GLY A 186 13.22 8.11 24.40
CA GLY A 186 13.77 9.39 23.99
C GLY A 186 15.28 9.40 23.66
N ALA A 187 15.97 8.28 23.81
CA ALA A 187 17.38 8.15 23.49
C ALA A 187 17.59 7.38 22.17
N PRO A 188 18.49 7.84 21.28
CA PRO A 188 18.81 7.09 20.06
C PRO A 188 19.38 5.70 20.37
N ILE A 189 18.90 4.70 19.62
CA ILE A 189 19.42 3.34 19.70
C ILE A 189 20.24 2.99 18.46
N GLN A 190 21.07 1.96 18.58
CA GLN A 190 21.88 1.48 17.47
C GLN A 190 20.98 0.84 16.40
N THR A 191 21.20 1.23 15.15
CA THR A 191 20.54 0.67 13.97
C THR A 191 21.55 0.17 12.96
N ILE A 192 21.15 -0.80 12.15
CA ILE A 192 21.94 -1.35 11.05
C ILE A 192 21.33 -0.84 9.75
N GLN A 193 22.14 -0.20 8.91
CA GLN A 193 21.70 0.17 7.56
C GLN A 193 21.61 -1.07 6.68
N THR A 194 20.51 -1.20 5.95
CA THR A 194 20.29 -2.26 4.99
C THR A 194 19.99 -1.66 3.61
N PRO A 195 20.02 -2.43 2.51
CA PRO A 195 19.63 -1.92 1.20
C PRO A 195 18.18 -1.40 1.13
N TYR A 196 17.35 -1.78 2.10
CA TYR A 196 15.91 -1.50 2.08
C TYR A 196 15.42 -0.69 3.28
N GLY A 197 16.32 -0.04 4.04
CA GLY A 197 15.99 0.77 5.20
C GLY A 197 16.90 0.48 6.39
N ILE A 198 16.40 0.66 7.60
CA ILE A 198 17.14 0.41 8.84
C ILE A 198 16.59 -0.80 9.58
N GLN A 199 17.45 -1.52 10.28
CA GLN A 199 17.09 -2.64 11.13
C GLN A 199 17.58 -2.41 12.56
N PHE A 200 16.78 -2.83 13.53
CA PHE A 200 17.11 -2.79 14.96
C PHE A 200 16.36 -3.89 15.72
N ASP A 201 16.89 -4.29 16.87
CA ASP A 201 16.25 -5.26 17.73
C ASP A 201 15.22 -4.59 18.63
N THR A 202 14.11 -5.29 18.87
CA THR A 202 13.01 -4.80 19.70
C THR A 202 12.63 -5.78 20.78
N CYS A 203 12.13 -5.22 21.89
CA CYS A 203 11.50 -5.97 22.98
C CYS A 203 9.99 -5.79 22.93
N GLY A 204 9.24 -6.87 23.09
CA GLY A 204 7.79 -6.85 23.14
C GLY A 204 7.26 -5.99 24.30
N GLY A 205 6.25 -5.17 24.02
CA GLY A 205 5.65 -4.25 24.99
C GLY A 205 6.36 -2.92 25.15
N LYS A 206 7.50 -2.68 24.50
CA LYS A 206 8.14 -1.37 24.43
C LYS A 206 7.61 -0.52 23.28
N GLU A 207 7.90 0.78 23.32
CA GLU A 207 7.60 1.73 22.27
C GLU A 207 8.90 2.28 21.67
N TYR A 208 8.95 2.32 20.35
CA TYR A 208 10.06 2.89 19.58
C TYR A 208 9.54 4.06 18.75
N CYS A 209 10.13 5.23 18.92
CA CYS A 209 9.83 6.39 18.09
C CYS A 209 10.79 6.42 16.90
N VAL A 210 10.24 6.57 15.71
CA VAL A 210 11.01 6.68 14.45
C VAL A 210 10.73 8.06 13.86
N CYS A 211 11.75 8.85 13.65
CA CYS A 211 11.69 10.22 13.14
C CYS A 211 12.85 10.53 12.18
#